data_20fd5618889a5ea297fe847d96057109
#
_entry.id   20fd5618889a5ea297fe847d96057109
#
_cell.length_a   1.000
_cell.length_b   1.000
_cell.length_c   1.000
_cell.angle_alpha   90.00
_cell.angle_beta   90.00
_cell.angle_gamma   90.00
#
_symmetry.space_group_name_H-M   'P 1'
#
loop_
_entity.id
_entity.type
_entity.pdbx_description
1 polymer ?
#
loop_
_entity_poly.entity_id
_entity_poly.type
_entity_poly.pdbx_seq_one_letter_code
_entity_poly.pdbx_strand_id
1 'polypeptide(L)'
;MRRPSIAAAAAAILGLASASGVAYAAPEMGAAAPALVLTTLDGQTFDLAKLRGKVVLVNYWATWCAPCRKEMPRLSAFYRRYHDQGLEMIGISIDFPRDFEKARKTAQAVAYPTALSKAISEDGFGTPKGVPITWVIDAEGKVRDRFIEVRDELLNGIVVPLLPH
;
A
#
# COMPACT_ATOMS: atom_id res chain seq x y z
N MET A 1 -70.98 28.90 20.49
CA MET A 1 -69.81 29.25 19.68
C MET A 1 -68.66 28.37 20.12
N ARG A 2 -68.34 27.29 19.37
CA ARG A 2 -67.23 26.35 19.66
C ARG A 2 -66.12 26.58 18.67
N ARG A 3 -64.92 26.88 19.16
CA ARG A 3 -63.69 27.04 18.34
C ARG A 3 -63.08 25.65 18.08
N PRO A 4 -62.70 25.34 16.87
CA PRO A 4 -61.94 24.11 16.63
C PRO A 4 -60.42 24.29 16.93
N SER A 5 -59.87 23.32 17.67
CA SER A 5 -58.43 23.21 17.93
C SER A 5 -57.75 22.63 16.73
N ILE A 6 -56.69 23.32 16.29
CA ILE A 6 -55.82 22.87 15.22
C ILE A 6 -54.70 22.04 15.87
N ALA A 7 -54.69 20.72 15.64
CA ALA A 7 -53.59 19.84 16.03
C ALA A 7 -52.47 19.94 15.00
N ALA A 8 -51.31 20.42 15.42
CA ALA A 8 -50.10 20.44 14.58
C ALA A 8 -49.48 19.05 14.60
N ALA A 9 -49.46 18.39 13.45
CA ALA A 9 -48.73 17.15 13.24
C ALA A 9 -47.24 17.47 12.97
N ALA A 10 -46.37 17.12 13.91
CA ALA A 10 -44.92 17.17 13.71
C ALA A 10 -44.47 15.94 12.90
N ALA A 11 -44.07 16.15 11.67
CA ALA A 11 -43.43 15.11 10.85
C ALA A 11 -41.98 14.94 11.28
N ALA A 12 -41.67 13.83 11.90
CA ALA A 12 -40.29 13.43 12.20
C ALA A 12 -39.62 12.90 10.91
N ILE A 13 -38.67 13.66 10.39
CA ILE A 13 -37.84 13.21 9.27
C ILE A 13 -36.74 12.32 9.86
N LEU A 14 -36.91 10.99 9.74
CA LEU A 14 -35.81 10.04 9.99
C LEU A 14 -34.80 10.17 8.85
N GLY A 15 -33.70 10.85 9.12
CA GLY A 15 -32.54 10.85 8.22
C GLY A 15 -31.91 9.45 8.18
N LEU A 16 -32.06 8.72 7.06
CA LEU A 16 -31.26 7.53 6.77
C LEU A 16 -29.82 8.00 6.53
N ALA A 17 -28.95 7.80 7.52
CA ALA A 17 -27.51 7.86 7.30
C ALA A 17 -27.12 6.64 6.45
N SER A 18 -26.93 6.85 5.16
CA SER A 18 -26.34 5.85 4.26
C SER A 18 -24.88 5.64 4.69
N ALA A 19 -24.61 4.55 5.38
CA ALA A 19 -23.25 4.08 5.57
C ALA A 19 -22.69 3.65 4.20
N SER A 20 -21.98 4.55 3.54
CA SER A 20 -21.23 4.22 2.33
C SER A 20 -20.10 3.27 2.73
N GLY A 21 -20.33 1.98 2.56
CA GLY A 21 -19.29 0.97 2.67
C GLY A 21 -18.22 1.30 1.62
N VAL A 22 -17.01 1.62 2.06
CA VAL A 22 -15.86 1.82 1.17
C VAL A 22 -15.55 0.45 0.58
N ALA A 23 -15.99 0.20 -0.63
CA ALA A 23 -15.54 -0.95 -1.40
C ALA A 23 -14.07 -0.68 -1.76
N TYR A 24 -13.16 -1.51 -1.25
CA TYR A 24 -11.76 -1.47 -1.63
C TYR A 24 -11.64 -1.90 -3.10
N ALA A 25 -11.64 -0.95 -3.99
CA ALA A 25 -11.25 -1.16 -5.38
C ALA A 25 -9.72 -1.17 -5.45
N ALA A 26 -9.17 -2.00 -6.34
CA ALA A 26 -7.72 -1.97 -6.60
C ALA A 26 -7.30 -0.54 -7.01
N PRO A 27 -6.10 -0.07 -6.61
CA PRO A 27 -5.63 1.26 -6.98
C PRO A 27 -5.67 1.49 -8.49
N GLU A 28 -6.20 2.63 -8.92
CA GLU A 28 -6.32 2.98 -10.34
C GLU A 28 -5.06 3.71 -10.82
N MET A 29 -4.63 3.42 -12.04
CA MET A 29 -3.49 4.10 -12.67
C MET A 29 -3.78 5.59 -12.87
N GLY A 30 -2.82 6.44 -12.48
CA GLY A 30 -2.93 7.90 -12.54
C GLY A 30 -3.70 8.54 -11.38
N ALA A 31 -4.45 7.76 -10.61
CA ALA A 31 -5.13 8.24 -9.41
C ALA A 31 -4.17 8.43 -8.24
N ALA A 32 -4.60 9.18 -7.21
CA ALA A 32 -3.87 9.27 -5.96
C ALA A 32 -3.73 7.87 -5.34
N ALA A 33 -2.51 7.54 -4.88
CA ALA A 33 -2.27 6.29 -4.18
C ALA A 33 -3.14 6.23 -2.92
N PRO A 34 -3.73 5.06 -2.63
CA PRO A 34 -4.49 4.87 -1.41
C PRO A 34 -3.61 5.05 -0.16
N ALA A 35 -4.25 5.33 0.96
CA ALA A 35 -3.54 5.41 2.24
C ALA A 35 -2.90 4.06 2.60
N LEU A 36 -1.68 4.13 3.13
CA LEU A 36 -0.97 2.97 3.66
C LEU A 36 -0.16 3.42 4.87
N VAL A 37 -0.54 2.92 6.03
CA VAL A 37 0.18 3.14 7.29
C VAL A 37 0.42 1.79 7.94
N LEU A 38 1.67 1.52 8.33
CA LEU A 38 2.05 0.26 8.95
C LEU A 38 3.28 0.42 9.87
N THR A 39 3.51 -0.58 10.71
CA THR A 39 4.75 -0.70 11.50
C THR A 39 5.67 -1.72 10.83
N THR A 40 6.89 -1.31 10.55
CA THR A 40 7.94 -2.14 9.97
C THR A 40 8.49 -3.17 10.99
N LEU A 41 9.25 -4.16 10.51
CA LEU A 41 9.83 -5.19 11.39
C LEU A 41 10.86 -4.66 12.38
N ASP A 42 11.47 -3.52 12.10
CA ASP A 42 12.38 -2.79 12.99
C ASP A 42 11.67 -1.75 13.89
N GLY A 43 10.32 -1.74 13.87
CA GLY A 43 9.49 -0.92 14.75
C GLY A 43 9.25 0.51 14.29
N GLN A 44 9.67 0.89 13.08
CA GLN A 44 9.43 2.22 12.53
C GLN A 44 8.02 2.33 11.93
N THR A 45 7.47 3.53 11.91
CA THR A 45 6.22 3.81 11.20
C THR A 45 6.52 4.13 9.75
N PHE A 46 5.97 3.35 8.83
CA PHE A 46 5.89 3.69 7.41
C PHE A 46 4.52 4.32 7.15
N ASP A 47 4.52 5.53 6.61
CA ASP A 47 3.32 6.29 6.26
C ASP A 47 3.50 6.85 4.85
N LEU A 48 2.79 6.27 3.88
CA LEU A 48 2.92 6.63 2.47
C LEU A 48 2.60 8.11 2.22
N ALA A 49 1.68 8.71 2.98
CA ALA A 49 1.32 10.12 2.81
C ALA A 49 2.49 11.07 3.13
N LYS A 50 3.43 10.66 3.98
CA LYS A 50 4.62 11.43 4.36
C LYS A 50 5.78 11.32 3.37
N LEU A 51 5.63 10.51 2.32
CA LEU A 51 6.68 10.25 1.33
C LEU A 51 6.49 11.06 0.03
N ARG A 52 5.72 12.14 0.08
CA ARG A 52 5.61 13.08 -1.04
C ARG A 52 7.01 13.62 -1.42
N GLY A 53 7.25 13.78 -2.71
CA GLY A 53 8.57 14.14 -3.25
C GLY A 53 9.50 12.95 -3.47
N LYS A 54 9.07 11.73 -3.12
CA LYS A 54 9.81 10.50 -3.34
C LYS A 54 9.02 9.52 -4.21
N VAL A 55 9.71 8.73 -5.01
CA VAL A 55 9.12 7.57 -5.70
C VAL A 55 9.06 6.41 -4.71
N VAL A 56 7.90 5.75 -4.63
CA VAL A 56 7.70 4.68 -3.65
C VAL A 56 7.32 3.37 -4.35
N LEU A 57 8.00 2.29 -3.99
CA LEU A 57 7.63 0.93 -4.37
C LEU A 57 6.95 0.23 -3.19
N VAL A 58 5.71 -0.22 -3.38
CA VAL A 58 4.98 -1.07 -2.42
C VAL A 58 4.94 -2.49 -2.97
N ASN A 59 5.78 -3.36 -2.40
CA ASN A 59 5.96 -4.74 -2.84
C ASN A 59 5.27 -5.72 -1.88
N TYR A 60 4.31 -6.49 -2.37
CA TYR A 60 3.69 -7.59 -1.64
C TYR A 60 4.37 -8.91 -2.00
N TRP A 61 4.75 -9.68 -1.00
CA TRP A 61 5.49 -10.93 -1.14
C TRP A 61 5.09 -11.97 -0.09
N ALA A 62 5.59 -13.20 -0.23
CA ALA A 62 5.45 -14.25 0.78
C ALA A 62 6.60 -15.25 0.72
N THR A 63 6.87 -15.96 1.81
CA THR A 63 7.94 -16.96 1.88
C THR A 63 7.68 -18.19 1.01
N TRP A 64 6.43 -18.52 0.77
CA TRP A 64 6.03 -19.61 -0.13
C TRP A 64 6.06 -19.22 -1.61
N CYS A 65 6.19 -17.94 -1.93
CA CYS A 65 6.23 -17.42 -3.29
C CYS A 65 7.66 -17.52 -3.86
N ALA A 66 7.92 -18.50 -4.71
CA ALA A 66 9.23 -18.68 -5.32
C ALA A 66 9.67 -17.51 -6.23
N PRO A 67 8.81 -16.93 -7.09
CA PRO A 67 9.15 -15.73 -7.85
C PRO A 67 9.52 -14.55 -6.94
N CYS A 68 8.78 -14.31 -5.85
CA CYS A 68 9.08 -13.23 -4.91
C CYS A 68 10.51 -13.33 -4.37
N ARG A 69 10.92 -14.53 -3.93
CA ARG A 69 12.27 -14.76 -3.40
C ARG A 69 13.37 -14.55 -4.46
N LYS A 70 13.07 -14.76 -5.74
CA LYS A 70 14.02 -14.53 -6.85
C LYS A 70 14.19 -13.02 -7.12
N GLU A 71 13.13 -12.22 -6.99
CA GLU A 71 13.20 -10.78 -7.27
C GLU A 71 13.70 -9.94 -6.07
N MET A 72 13.57 -10.43 -4.82
CA MET A 72 14.01 -9.71 -3.62
C MET A 72 15.47 -9.23 -3.66
N PRO A 73 16.48 -10.02 -4.08
CA PRO A 73 17.86 -9.53 -4.22
C PRO A 73 17.99 -8.40 -5.24
N ARG A 74 17.27 -8.45 -6.35
CA ARG A 74 17.23 -7.39 -7.38
C ARG A 74 16.62 -6.11 -6.83
N LEU A 75 15.47 -6.20 -6.19
CA LEU A 75 14.83 -5.08 -5.51
C LEU A 75 15.74 -4.47 -4.43
N SER A 76 16.44 -5.31 -3.68
CA SER A 76 17.40 -4.88 -2.66
C SER A 76 18.60 -4.12 -3.26
N ALA A 77 19.13 -4.58 -4.38
CA ALA A 77 20.21 -3.90 -5.10
C ALA A 77 19.71 -2.57 -5.69
N PHE A 78 18.52 -2.56 -6.26
CA PHE A 78 17.89 -1.36 -6.81
C PHE A 78 17.63 -0.32 -5.71
N TYR A 79 17.10 -0.72 -4.57
CA TYR A 79 16.89 0.17 -3.42
C TYR A 79 18.20 0.80 -2.95
N ARG A 80 19.26 0.01 -2.72
CA ARG A 80 20.58 0.55 -2.34
C ARG A 80 21.13 1.57 -3.31
N ARG A 81 20.87 1.38 -4.61
CA ARG A 81 21.38 2.27 -5.65
C ARG A 81 20.65 3.62 -5.71
N TYR A 82 19.34 3.63 -5.44
CA TYR A 82 18.49 4.80 -5.71
C TYR A 82 17.85 5.42 -4.47
N HIS A 83 18.01 4.81 -3.29
CA HIS A 83 17.43 5.33 -2.05
C HIS A 83 17.85 6.80 -1.78
N ASP A 84 19.14 7.11 -1.89
CA ASP A 84 19.68 8.46 -1.70
C ASP A 84 19.28 9.43 -2.84
N GLN A 85 18.69 8.90 -3.92
CA GLN A 85 18.17 9.65 -5.06
C GLN A 85 16.63 9.79 -5.02
N GLY A 86 16.01 9.57 -3.86
CA GLY A 86 14.58 9.77 -3.67
C GLY A 86 13.71 8.54 -3.93
N LEU A 87 14.29 7.34 -3.97
CA LEU A 87 13.51 6.09 -3.95
C LEU A 87 13.22 5.66 -2.52
N GLU A 88 11.96 5.38 -2.23
CA GLU A 88 11.55 4.63 -1.03
C GLU A 88 10.92 3.29 -1.41
N MET A 89 10.91 2.36 -0.47
CA MET A 89 10.33 1.05 -0.70
C MET A 89 9.84 0.42 0.60
N ILE A 90 8.77 -0.35 0.49
CA ILE A 90 8.27 -1.22 1.56
C ILE A 90 7.96 -2.60 1.02
N GLY A 91 8.48 -3.65 1.67
CA GLY A 91 8.11 -5.03 1.41
C GLY A 91 7.09 -5.53 2.43
N ILE A 92 5.91 -5.93 2.00
CA ILE A 92 4.82 -6.39 2.86
C ILE A 92 4.63 -7.90 2.69
N SER A 93 4.95 -8.66 3.73
CA SER A 93 4.68 -10.11 3.72
C SER A 93 3.21 -10.38 3.99
N ILE A 94 2.59 -11.17 3.09
CA ILE A 94 1.24 -11.70 3.26
C ILE A 94 1.23 -13.16 3.77
N ASP A 95 2.32 -13.59 4.39
CA ASP A 95 2.40 -14.92 5.00
C ASP A 95 1.32 -15.13 6.06
N PHE A 96 0.95 -16.40 6.27
CA PHE A 96 0.05 -16.78 7.35
C PHE A 96 0.74 -16.67 8.72
N PRO A 97 -0.01 -16.52 9.82
CA PRO A 97 0.55 -16.36 11.18
C PRO A 97 1.59 -17.41 11.56
N ARG A 98 1.41 -18.67 11.15
CA ARG A 98 2.36 -19.78 11.39
C ARG A 98 3.72 -19.59 10.71
N ASP A 99 3.79 -18.77 9.66
CA ASP A 99 4.99 -18.54 8.85
C ASP A 99 5.66 -17.17 9.14
N PHE A 100 5.16 -16.39 10.11
CA PHE A 100 5.69 -15.05 10.40
C PHE A 100 7.16 -15.05 10.80
N GLU A 101 7.63 -16.04 11.54
CA GLU A 101 9.06 -16.14 11.89
C GLU A 101 9.93 -16.42 10.67
N LYS A 102 9.45 -17.25 9.75
CA LYS A 102 10.10 -17.47 8.46
C LYS A 102 10.14 -16.19 7.62
N ALA A 103 9.04 -15.42 7.60
CA ALA A 103 8.97 -14.13 6.91
C ALA A 103 9.98 -13.14 7.50
N ARG A 104 10.07 -13.01 8.84
CA ARG A 104 11.05 -12.16 9.52
C ARG A 104 12.48 -12.52 9.14
N LYS A 105 12.82 -13.83 9.17
CA LYS A 105 14.14 -14.31 8.77
C LYS A 105 14.46 -14.01 7.31
N THR A 106 13.49 -14.22 6.41
CA THR A 106 13.66 -13.92 4.97
C THR A 106 13.88 -12.42 4.74
N ALA A 107 13.14 -11.57 5.45
CA ALA A 107 13.25 -10.12 5.37
C ALA A 107 14.62 -9.57 5.78
N GLN A 108 15.39 -10.27 6.63
CA GLN A 108 16.75 -9.84 7.02
C GLN A 108 17.75 -9.80 5.85
N ALA A 109 17.44 -10.47 4.74
CA ALA A 109 18.31 -10.53 3.56
C ALA A 109 18.16 -9.34 2.61
N VAL A 110 17.20 -8.44 2.85
CA VAL A 110 16.95 -7.27 1.98
C VAL A 110 17.38 -5.96 2.63
N ALA A 111 17.65 -4.94 1.82
CA ALA A 111 18.13 -3.64 2.29
C ALA A 111 16.99 -2.64 2.56
N TYR A 112 15.78 -2.92 2.08
CA TYR A 112 14.62 -2.02 2.22
C TYR A 112 13.75 -2.42 3.42
N PRO A 113 13.00 -1.48 3.99
CA PRO A 113 12.05 -1.74 5.07
C PRO A 113 11.04 -2.82 4.71
N THR A 114 10.71 -3.66 5.68
CA THR A 114 9.75 -4.74 5.52
C THR A 114 8.75 -4.77 6.68
N ALA A 115 7.55 -5.29 6.40
CA ALA A 115 6.50 -5.46 7.39
C ALA A 115 5.74 -6.78 7.18
N LEU A 116 5.00 -7.20 8.19
CA LEU A 116 3.96 -8.21 8.06
C LEU A 116 2.61 -7.53 7.79
N SER A 117 1.78 -8.11 6.96
CA SER A 117 0.45 -7.55 6.64
C SER A 117 -0.42 -7.29 7.87
N LYS A 118 -0.26 -8.09 8.95
CA LYS A 118 -0.94 -7.86 10.24
C LYS A 118 -0.53 -6.54 10.93
N ALA A 119 0.57 -5.92 10.54
CA ALA A 119 1.06 -4.68 11.13
C ALA A 119 0.55 -3.43 10.38
N ILE A 120 -0.31 -3.61 9.38
CA ILE A 120 -0.95 -2.52 8.65
C ILE A 120 -2.08 -1.96 9.53
N SER A 121 -2.02 -0.67 9.82
CA SER A 121 -3.07 0.06 10.56
C SER A 121 -4.04 0.77 9.64
N GLU A 122 -3.59 1.14 8.43
CA GLU A 122 -4.43 1.72 7.38
C GLU A 122 -4.03 1.10 6.04
N ASP A 123 -4.97 0.41 5.38
CA ASP A 123 -4.74 -0.35 4.15
C ASP A 123 -5.74 0.03 3.05
N GLY A 124 -5.40 1.04 2.29
CA GLY A 124 -6.19 1.40 1.11
C GLY A 124 -5.83 0.60 -0.15
N PHE A 125 -4.73 -0.18 -0.13
CA PHE A 125 -4.38 -1.08 -1.24
C PHE A 125 -5.13 -2.41 -1.19
N GLY A 126 -5.50 -2.84 0.01
CA GLY A 126 -6.05 -4.17 0.26
C GLY A 126 -5.01 -5.28 0.11
N THR A 127 -5.19 -6.36 0.83
CA THR A 127 -4.32 -7.54 0.70
C THR A 127 -4.55 -8.22 -0.66
N PRO A 128 -3.52 -8.35 -1.53
CA PRO A 128 -3.69 -8.94 -2.83
C PRO A 128 -3.99 -10.45 -2.74
N LYS A 129 -4.77 -10.96 -3.69
CA LYS A 129 -5.09 -12.40 -3.79
C LYS A 129 -3.92 -13.26 -4.25
N GLY A 130 -2.86 -12.65 -4.76
CA GLY A 130 -1.66 -13.33 -5.26
C GLY A 130 -0.45 -12.43 -5.22
N VAL A 131 0.74 -13.03 -5.15
CA VAL A 131 2.05 -12.36 -5.12
C VAL A 131 3.01 -13.03 -6.12
N PRO A 132 4.03 -12.29 -6.62
CA PRO A 132 4.40 -10.93 -6.26
C PRO A 132 3.48 -9.87 -6.88
N ILE A 133 3.35 -8.74 -6.21
CA ILE A 133 2.79 -7.50 -6.77
C ILE A 133 3.63 -6.33 -6.25
N THR A 134 4.07 -5.45 -7.17
CA THR A 134 4.77 -4.23 -6.82
C THR A 134 4.06 -3.04 -7.43
N TRP A 135 3.52 -2.16 -6.60
CA TRP A 135 2.95 -0.88 -7.02
C TRP A 135 4.05 0.17 -7.10
N VAL A 136 3.99 1.01 -8.13
CA VAL A 136 4.88 2.16 -8.34
C VAL A 136 4.08 3.43 -8.10
N ILE A 137 4.54 4.24 -7.16
CA ILE A 137 3.94 5.52 -6.80
C ILE A 137 4.97 6.62 -7.10
N ASP A 138 4.56 7.66 -7.83
CA ASP A 138 5.44 8.79 -8.16
C ASP A 138 5.60 9.79 -7.00
N ALA A 139 6.44 10.80 -7.22
CA ALA A 139 6.72 11.85 -6.25
C ALA A 139 5.47 12.68 -5.88
N GLU A 140 4.50 12.81 -6.79
CA GLU A 140 3.19 13.44 -6.55
C GLU A 140 2.24 12.51 -5.78
N GLY A 141 2.65 11.27 -5.49
CA GLY A 141 1.88 10.25 -4.79
C GLY A 141 0.75 9.67 -5.63
N LYS A 142 0.92 9.58 -6.94
CA LYS A 142 -0.02 8.93 -7.86
C LYS A 142 0.49 7.54 -8.23
N VAL A 143 -0.44 6.61 -8.42
CA VAL A 143 -0.14 5.27 -8.92
C VAL A 143 0.28 5.36 -10.38
N ARG A 144 1.49 4.93 -10.70
CA ARG A 144 2.04 5.00 -12.06
C ARG A 144 2.09 3.65 -12.77
N ASP A 145 2.32 2.58 -12.01
CA ASP A 145 2.35 1.23 -12.58
C ASP A 145 2.14 0.14 -11.51
N ARG A 146 1.98 -1.09 -12.00
CA ARG A 146 1.88 -2.30 -11.18
C ARG A 146 2.59 -3.46 -11.84
N PHE A 147 3.63 -3.97 -11.22
CA PHE A 147 4.36 -5.15 -11.70
C PHE A 147 3.87 -6.42 -11.00
N ILE A 148 3.66 -7.49 -11.77
CA ILE A 148 3.43 -8.86 -11.27
C ILE A 148 4.71 -9.70 -11.32
N GLU A 149 5.78 -9.15 -11.88
CA GLU A 149 7.13 -9.67 -11.89
C GLU A 149 8.09 -8.49 -12.06
N VAL A 150 9.12 -8.40 -11.22
CA VAL A 150 10.10 -7.33 -11.29
C VAL A 150 11.27 -7.74 -12.17
N ARG A 151 11.52 -6.94 -13.22
CA ARG A 151 12.66 -7.06 -14.16
C ARG A 151 13.41 -5.75 -14.25
N ASP A 152 14.70 -5.82 -14.60
CA ASP A 152 15.55 -4.63 -14.66
C ASP A 152 15.06 -3.62 -15.71
N GLU A 153 14.48 -4.10 -16.82
CA GLU A 153 13.89 -3.26 -17.87
C GLU A 153 12.73 -2.41 -17.32
N LEU A 154 11.87 -2.99 -16.47
CA LEU A 154 10.75 -2.28 -15.84
C LEU A 154 11.27 -1.27 -14.81
N LEU A 155 12.22 -1.66 -13.96
CA LEU A 155 12.79 -0.77 -12.95
C LEU A 155 13.51 0.42 -13.63
N ASN A 156 14.34 0.17 -14.63
CA ASN A 156 15.09 1.23 -15.30
C ASN A 156 14.22 2.06 -16.25
N GLY A 157 13.24 1.45 -16.93
CA GLY A 157 12.40 2.14 -17.91
C GLY A 157 11.22 2.90 -17.31
N ILE A 158 10.72 2.49 -16.14
CA ILE A 158 9.52 3.08 -15.52
C ILE A 158 9.88 3.82 -14.24
N VAL A 159 10.64 3.19 -13.31
CA VAL A 159 10.88 3.76 -12.00
C VAL A 159 11.95 4.84 -12.03
N VAL A 160 13.08 4.60 -12.69
CA VAL A 160 14.20 5.57 -12.74
C VAL A 160 13.78 6.92 -13.32
N PRO A 161 13.02 7.01 -14.43
CA PRO A 161 12.55 8.30 -14.96
C PRO A 161 11.63 9.10 -14.05
N LEU A 162 11.05 8.45 -13.02
CA LEU A 162 10.17 9.11 -12.05
C LEU A 162 10.91 9.68 -10.85
N LEU A 163 12.20 9.32 -10.66
CA LEU A 163 13.00 9.80 -9.53
C LEU A 163 13.17 11.32 -9.59
N PRO A 164 13.13 12.02 -8.45
CA PRO A 164 13.35 13.46 -8.39
C PRO A 164 14.79 13.78 -8.83
N HIS A 165 14.95 14.88 -9.57
CA HIS A 165 16.23 15.40 -10.07
C HIS A 165 16.80 16.44 -9.11
#